data_2dbc2883680479544a51302bac484f16
#
_entry.id   2dbc2883680479544a51302bac484f16
#
_cell.length_a   1.000
_cell.length_b   1.000
_cell.length_c   1.000
_cell.angle_alpha   90.00
_cell.angle_beta   90.00
_cell.angle_gamma   90.00
#
_symmetry.space_group_name_H-M   'P 1'
#
loop_
_entity.id
_entity.type
_entity.pdbx_description
1 polymer ?
#
loop_
_entity_poly.entity_id
_entity_poly.type
_entity_poly.pdbx_seq_one_letter_code
_entity_poly.pdbx_strand_id
1 'polypeptide(L)'
;MGILICVLNGGGKSTLGRQLAERLGCRFIDNEDLYFPKDDPSYLYSAPRSTEEVIRHLEKLIEKDRRFVFAAVKGDYGDKLPAFLDHIVLIEVPREVLSRRVRERSYQKFGNRVLPGGDLYEAEQKWYALTDSRPDDYVTQWLDTVRCPVTRIDGTLPVEENLSRLLSILT
;
A
#
# COMPACT_ATOMS: atom_id res chain seq x y z
N MET A 1 -9.66 15.59 4.48
CA MET A 1 -9.03 15.20 3.19
C MET A 1 -8.46 13.80 3.37
N GLY A 2 -9.11 12.82 2.78
CA GLY A 2 -8.68 11.42 2.79
C GLY A 2 -8.20 11.00 1.40
N ILE A 3 -6.98 10.53 1.30
CA ILE A 3 -6.35 10.09 0.06
C ILE A 3 -5.98 8.62 0.18
N LEU A 4 -6.39 7.80 -0.78
CA LEU A 4 -5.91 6.43 -0.91
C LEU A 4 -4.88 6.34 -2.02
N ILE A 5 -3.74 5.73 -1.75
CA ILE A 5 -2.75 5.35 -2.77
C ILE A 5 -2.82 3.84 -2.97
N CYS A 6 -3.14 3.42 -4.18
CA CYS A 6 -3.29 2.01 -4.51
C CYS A 6 -2.40 1.56 -5.67
N VAL A 7 -1.88 0.36 -5.53
CA VAL A 7 -1.09 -0.39 -6.51
C VAL A 7 -0.79 -1.78 -5.94
N LEU A 8 -0.48 -2.73 -6.79
CA LEU A 8 0.02 -4.05 -6.39
C LEU A 8 1.33 -3.96 -5.60
N ASN A 9 1.72 -5.04 -4.96
CA ASN A 9 2.98 -5.13 -4.20
C ASN A 9 4.18 -4.77 -5.07
N GLY A 10 5.12 -4.02 -4.52
CA GLY A 10 6.30 -3.49 -5.25
C GLY A 10 6.08 -2.16 -5.97
N GLY A 11 4.86 -1.61 -5.98
CA GLY A 11 4.52 -0.38 -6.71
C GLY A 11 4.96 0.94 -6.08
N GLY A 12 5.56 0.92 -4.87
CA GLY A 12 6.10 2.14 -4.23
C GLY A 12 5.07 2.97 -3.45
N LYS A 13 3.87 2.45 -3.21
CA LYS A 13 2.79 3.17 -2.50
C LYS A 13 3.18 3.73 -1.13
N SER A 14 3.92 2.97 -0.33
CA SER A 14 4.32 3.41 1.02
C SER A 14 5.36 4.54 0.96
N THR A 15 6.29 4.49 0.01
CA THR A 15 7.28 5.55 -0.19
C THR A 15 6.62 6.85 -0.65
N LEU A 16 5.81 6.78 -1.70
CA LEU A 16 5.08 7.93 -2.21
C LEU A 16 4.11 8.49 -1.17
N GLY A 17 3.35 7.60 -0.51
CA GLY A 17 2.33 7.98 0.47
C GLY A 17 2.89 8.70 1.69
N ARG A 18 4.02 8.24 2.21
CA ARG A 18 4.71 8.89 3.33
C ARG A 18 5.17 10.30 2.97
N GLN A 19 5.81 10.47 1.82
CA GLN A 19 6.27 11.77 1.36
C GLN A 19 5.12 12.71 1.01
N LEU A 20 4.05 12.19 0.39
CA LEU A 20 2.85 12.98 0.11
C LEU A 20 2.17 13.46 1.40
N ALA A 21 2.02 12.58 2.39
CA ALA A 21 1.45 12.93 3.69
C ALA A 21 2.27 14.00 4.41
N GLU A 22 3.59 13.90 4.38
CA GLU A 22 4.51 14.91 4.93
C GLU A 22 4.30 16.27 4.27
N ARG A 23 4.28 16.31 2.93
CA ARG A 23 4.07 17.56 2.17
C ARG A 23 2.69 18.19 2.39
N LEU A 24 1.67 17.38 2.62
CA LEU A 24 0.30 17.82 2.89
C LEU A 24 0.03 18.12 4.39
N GLY A 25 0.99 17.83 5.26
CA GLY A 25 0.82 17.98 6.72
C GLY A 25 -0.31 17.13 7.27
N CYS A 26 -0.42 15.88 6.85
CA CYS A 26 -1.47 14.95 7.27
C CYS A 26 -0.91 13.59 7.71
N ARG A 27 -1.75 12.75 8.29
CA ARG A 27 -1.36 11.44 8.79
C ARG A 27 -1.07 10.48 7.63
N PHE A 28 0.04 9.76 7.72
CA PHE A 28 0.29 8.59 6.87
C PHE A 28 -0.17 7.32 7.57
N ILE A 29 -0.88 6.45 6.84
CA ILE A 29 -1.35 5.14 7.30
C ILE A 29 -0.84 4.11 6.28
N ASP A 30 -0.06 3.12 6.75
CA ASP A 30 0.38 2.01 5.91
C ASP A 30 -0.44 0.76 6.22
N ASN A 31 -0.98 0.12 5.21
CA ASN A 31 -1.68 -1.14 5.35
C ASN A 31 -0.82 -2.23 6.01
N GLU A 32 0.48 -2.28 5.69
CA GLU A 32 1.39 -3.25 6.30
C GLU A 32 1.47 -3.06 7.82
N ASP A 33 1.53 -1.81 8.30
CA ASP A 33 1.59 -1.51 9.73
C ASP A 33 0.26 -1.79 10.45
N LEU A 34 -0.86 -1.79 9.73
CA LEU A 34 -2.16 -2.20 10.30
C LEU A 34 -2.24 -3.71 10.51
N TYR A 35 -1.73 -4.51 9.57
CA TYR A 35 -1.67 -5.97 9.72
C TYR A 35 -0.57 -6.40 10.69
N PHE A 36 0.59 -5.74 10.67
CA PHE A 36 1.79 -6.07 11.42
C PHE A 36 2.30 -4.84 12.19
N PRO A 37 1.65 -4.44 13.29
CA PRO A 37 2.02 -3.23 14.03
C PRO A 37 3.42 -3.36 14.62
N LYS A 38 4.30 -2.41 14.29
CA LYS A 38 5.72 -2.41 14.70
C LYS A 38 5.93 -1.80 16.09
N ASP A 39 4.99 -1.00 16.53
CA ASP A 39 5.02 -0.18 17.75
C ASP A 39 4.17 -0.77 18.89
N ASP A 40 3.55 -1.93 18.68
CA ASP A 40 2.82 -2.67 19.71
C ASP A 40 3.73 -3.76 20.32
N PRO A 41 4.27 -3.55 21.55
CA PRO A 41 5.19 -4.52 22.18
C PRO A 41 4.53 -5.85 22.54
N SER A 42 3.20 -5.90 22.59
CA SER A 42 2.44 -7.13 22.81
C SER A 42 2.20 -7.93 21.53
N TYR A 43 2.47 -7.33 20.35
CA TYR A 43 2.22 -7.95 19.08
C TYR A 43 3.32 -8.91 18.68
N LEU A 44 2.94 -10.17 18.43
CA LEU A 44 3.85 -11.19 17.92
C LEU A 44 3.83 -11.15 16.37
N TYR A 45 4.93 -10.73 15.77
CA TYR A 45 5.12 -10.62 14.32
C TYR A 45 4.87 -11.90 13.51
N SER A 46 4.59 -13.02 14.17
CA SER A 46 4.35 -14.32 13.53
C SER A 46 2.97 -14.47 12.89
N ALA A 47 2.02 -13.60 13.25
CA ALA A 47 0.66 -13.67 12.70
C ALA A 47 0.11 -12.26 12.40
N PRO A 48 -0.48 -12.03 11.19
CA PRO A 48 -1.16 -10.78 10.91
C PRO A 48 -2.43 -10.64 11.76
N ARG A 49 -2.86 -9.41 12.02
CA ARG A 49 -4.21 -9.13 12.52
C ARG A 49 -5.25 -9.66 11.52
N SER A 50 -6.42 -10.02 12.00
CA SER A 50 -7.54 -10.35 11.12
C SER A 50 -7.98 -9.12 10.31
N THR A 51 -8.64 -9.35 9.18
CA THR A 51 -9.17 -8.27 8.35
C THR A 51 -10.15 -7.39 9.12
N GLU A 52 -10.99 -7.98 9.98
CA GLU A 52 -11.94 -7.25 10.81
C GLU A 52 -11.24 -6.35 11.84
N GLU A 53 -10.13 -6.82 12.41
CA GLU A 53 -9.32 -6.00 13.33
C GLU A 53 -8.67 -4.84 12.60
N VAL A 54 -8.11 -5.09 11.41
CA VAL A 54 -7.52 -4.05 10.56
C VAL A 54 -8.54 -2.99 10.19
N ILE A 55 -9.74 -3.37 9.75
CA ILE A 55 -10.83 -2.45 9.43
C ILE A 55 -11.18 -1.59 10.65
N ARG A 56 -11.38 -2.20 11.82
CA ARG A 56 -11.68 -1.46 13.07
C ARG A 56 -10.57 -0.48 13.47
N HIS A 57 -9.30 -0.86 13.28
CA HIS A 57 -8.18 0.03 13.55
C HIS A 57 -8.12 1.19 12.56
N LEU A 58 -8.30 0.91 11.27
CA LEU A 58 -8.34 1.95 10.24
C LEU A 58 -9.47 2.94 10.50
N GLU A 59 -10.70 2.45 10.77
CA GLU A 59 -11.85 3.30 11.07
C GLU A 59 -11.56 4.24 12.25
N LYS A 60 -11.02 3.74 13.35
CA LYS A 60 -10.63 4.58 14.50
C LYS A 60 -9.61 5.65 14.15
N LEU A 61 -8.64 5.33 13.28
CA LEU A 61 -7.62 6.30 12.87
C LEU A 61 -8.21 7.42 12.00
N ILE A 62 -9.06 7.07 11.02
CA ILE A 62 -9.68 8.06 10.12
C ILE A 62 -10.80 8.86 10.78
N GLU A 63 -11.51 8.31 11.77
CA GLU A 63 -12.48 9.04 12.58
C GLU A 63 -11.81 10.09 13.48
N LYS A 64 -10.64 9.74 14.04
CA LYS A 64 -9.86 10.64 14.89
C LYS A 64 -9.20 11.77 14.09
N ASP A 65 -8.73 11.48 12.89
CA ASP A 65 -8.08 12.46 12.03
C ASP A 65 -8.48 12.21 10.57
N ARG A 66 -9.34 13.10 10.05
CA ARG A 66 -9.88 13.01 8.69
C ARG A 66 -8.91 13.49 7.60
N ARG A 67 -7.71 13.94 8.01
CA ARG A 67 -6.64 14.32 7.09
C ARG A 67 -5.60 13.21 7.04
N PHE A 68 -5.70 12.33 6.05
CA PHE A 68 -4.81 11.17 5.95
C PHE A 68 -4.45 10.81 4.51
N VAL A 69 -3.31 10.14 4.36
CA VAL A 69 -2.92 9.36 3.17
C VAL A 69 -2.83 7.90 3.61
N PHE A 70 -3.64 7.04 2.99
CA PHE A 70 -3.65 5.61 3.24
C PHE A 70 -3.02 4.86 2.07
N ALA A 71 -2.02 4.02 2.32
CA ALA A 71 -1.34 3.19 1.34
C ALA A 71 -1.80 1.74 1.46
N ALA A 72 -2.49 1.23 0.44
CA ALA A 72 -2.97 -0.15 0.37
C ALA A 72 -2.95 -0.69 -1.07
N VAL A 73 -3.14 -1.99 -1.25
CA VAL A 73 -3.25 -2.57 -2.61
C VAL A 73 -4.50 -2.04 -3.30
N LYS A 74 -5.62 -2.05 -2.58
CA LYS A 74 -6.92 -1.46 -2.97
C LYS A 74 -7.64 -1.02 -1.69
N GLY A 75 -8.79 -0.39 -1.80
CA GLY A 75 -9.50 0.21 -0.66
C GLY A 75 -10.69 -0.60 -0.13
N ASP A 76 -10.67 -1.91 -0.25
CA ASP A 76 -11.73 -2.82 0.24
C ASP A 76 -11.65 -3.07 1.76
N TYR A 77 -11.60 -1.99 2.53
CA TYR A 77 -11.52 -1.98 4.00
C TYR A 77 -12.84 -1.54 4.62
N GLY A 78 -13.89 -2.37 4.42
CA GLY A 78 -15.21 -2.10 4.96
C GLY A 78 -15.99 -1.01 4.19
N ASP A 79 -17.26 -0.85 4.57
CA ASP A 79 -18.20 0.01 3.84
C ASP A 79 -18.04 1.50 4.17
N LYS A 80 -17.33 1.84 5.26
CA LYS A 80 -17.17 3.22 5.68
C LYS A 80 -16.03 3.95 4.98
N LEU A 81 -14.93 3.26 4.63
CA LEU A 81 -13.76 3.92 4.03
C LEU A 81 -14.09 4.79 2.81
N PRO A 82 -14.92 4.36 1.85
CA PRO A 82 -15.25 5.19 0.69
C PRO A 82 -15.83 6.56 1.03
N ALA A 83 -16.59 6.68 2.13
CA ALA A 83 -17.17 7.96 2.57
C ALA A 83 -16.13 8.94 3.15
N PHE A 84 -14.93 8.49 3.44
CA PHE A 84 -13.82 9.31 3.93
C PHE A 84 -12.79 9.65 2.87
N LEU A 85 -12.94 9.10 1.64
CA LEU A 85 -12.01 9.35 0.54
C LEU A 85 -12.46 10.52 -0.31
N ASP A 86 -11.60 11.52 -0.42
CA ASP A 86 -11.76 12.65 -1.33
C ASP A 86 -11.02 12.41 -2.65
N HIS A 87 -9.97 11.57 -2.64
CA HIS A 87 -9.16 11.29 -3.82
C HIS A 87 -8.49 9.92 -3.77
N ILE A 88 -8.33 9.30 -4.93
CA ILE A 88 -7.58 8.05 -5.10
C ILE A 88 -6.42 8.29 -6.07
N VAL A 89 -5.25 7.81 -5.71
CA VAL A 89 -4.06 7.78 -6.58
C VAL A 89 -3.80 6.33 -6.97
N LEU A 90 -3.92 6.02 -8.26
CA LEU A 90 -3.52 4.75 -8.82
C LEU A 90 -2.11 4.85 -9.39
N ILE A 91 -1.17 4.09 -8.84
CA ILE A 91 0.17 3.99 -9.40
C ILE A 91 0.17 2.86 -10.44
N GLU A 92 0.53 3.18 -11.66
CA GLU A 92 0.66 2.21 -12.75
C GLU A 92 2.13 1.80 -12.90
N VAL A 93 2.40 0.50 -12.82
CA VAL A 93 3.76 -0.07 -12.95
C VAL A 93 3.66 -1.37 -13.72
N PRO A 94 4.52 -1.61 -14.72
CA PRO A 94 4.57 -2.89 -15.41
C PRO A 94 4.79 -4.06 -14.44
N ARG A 95 4.11 -5.19 -14.69
CA ARG A 95 4.11 -6.35 -13.79
C ARG A 95 5.51 -6.90 -13.52
N GLU A 96 6.35 -6.98 -14.54
CA GLU A 96 7.73 -7.44 -14.40
C GLU A 96 8.58 -6.53 -13.51
N VAL A 97 8.28 -5.23 -13.48
CA VAL A 97 8.92 -4.27 -12.58
C VAL A 97 8.44 -4.49 -11.15
N LEU A 98 7.13 -4.73 -10.95
CA LEU A 98 6.56 -5.05 -9.63
C LEU A 98 7.19 -6.32 -9.06
N SER A 99 7.19 -7.41 -9.83
CA SER A 99 7.76 -8.70 -9.42
C SER A 99 9.24 -8.59 -9.07
N ARG A 100 10.02 -7.87 -9.88
CA ARG A 100 11.44 -7.61 -9.60
C ARG A 100 11.61 -6.84 -8.29
N ARG A 101 10.88 -5.74 -8.09
CA ARG A 101 10.97 -4.92 -6.87
C ARG A 101 10.58 -5.68 -5.60
N VAL A 102 9.59 -6.58 -5.67
CA VAL A 102 9.22 -7.43 -4.54
C VAL A 102 10.39 -8.33 -4.14
N ARG A 103 11.04 -8.99 -5.12
CA ARG A 103 12.18 -9.88 -4.88
C ARG A 103 13.42 -9.14 -4.38
N GLU A 104 13.75 -8.00 -5.00
CA GLU A 104 14.85 -7.14 -4.57
C GLU A 104 14.67 -6.68 -3.12
N ARG A 105 13.46 -6.27 -2.73
CA ARG A 105 13.14 -5.86 -1.36
C ARG A 105 13.31 -7.01 -0.36
N SER A 106 12.85 -8.21 -0.70
CA SER A 106 13.05 -9.40 0.14
C SER A 106 14.53 -9.72 0.31
N TYR A 107 15.30 -9.66 -0.77
CA TYR A 107 16.75 -9.88 -0.69
C TYR A 107 17.47 -8.80 0.14
N GLN A 108 17.10 -7.52 -0.04
CA GLN A 108 17.67 -6.43 0.77
C GLN A 108 17.37 -6.60 2.27
N LYS A 109 16.18 -7.13 2.60
CA LYS A 109 15.74 -7.31 3.99
C LYS A 109 16.35 -8.56 4.65
N PHE A 110 16.47 -9.64 3.93
CA PHE A 110 16.78 -10.97 4.47
C PHE A 110 18.08 -11.58 3.94
N GLY A 111 18.70 -10.99 2.91
CA GLY A 111 19.96 -11.47 2.31
C GLY A 111 19.85 -12.89 1.74
N ASN A 112 20.90 -13.68 1.98
CA ASN A 112 20.97 -15.04 1.44
C ASN A 112 19.91 -16.01 2.01
N ARG A 113 19.20 -15.65 3.07
CA ARG A 113 18.13 -16.46 3.65
C ARG A 113 16.97 -16.73 2.69
N VAL A 114 16.78 -15.86 1.68
CA VAL A 114 15.74 -16.01 0.65
C VAL A 114 16.23 -16.70 -0.62
N LEU A 115 17.52 -17.05 -0.70
CA LEU A 115 18.09 -17.80 -1.82
C LEU A 115 17.92 -19.32 -1.63
N PRO A 116 18.08 -20.13 -2.71
CA PRO A 116 18.02 -21.58 -2.60
C PRO A 116 18.91 -22.12 -1.48
N GLY A 117 18.33 -22.93 -0.58
CA GLY A 117 19.00 -23.44 0.61
C GLY A 117 18.90 -22.54 1.86
N GLY A 118 18.38 -21.33 1.73
CA GLY A 118 18.08 -20.46 2.88
C GLY A 118 16.80 -20.86 3.61
N ASP A 119 16.73 -20.53 4.89
CA ASP A 119 15.61 -20.90 5.78
C ASP A 119 14.29 -20.17 5.44
N LEU A 120 14.34 -19.04 4.76
CA LEU A 120 13.17 -18.29 4.29
C LEU A 120 12.82 -18.56 2.83
N TYR A 121 13.60 -19.36 2.09
CA TYR A 121 13.43 -19.55 0.66
C TYR A 121 12.02 -20.02 0.30
N GLU A 122 11.51 -21.08 0.91
CA GLU A 122 10.19 -21.63 0.58
C GLU A 122 9.05 -20.66 0.93
N ALA A 123 9.15 -19.96 2.07
CA ALA A 123 8.16 -18.96 2.48
C ALA A 123 8.11 -17.79 1.48
N GLU A 124 9.27 -17.30 1.05
CA GLU A 124 9.35 -16.22 0.06
C GLU A 124 8.88 -16.66 -1.32
N GLN A 125 9.15 -17.91 -1.76
CA GLN A 125 8.61 -18.42 -3.02
C GLN A 125 7.07 -18.46 -3.02
N LYS A 126 6.45 -18.86 -1.90
CA LYS A 126 4.98 -18.82 -1.74
C LYS A 126 4.46 -17.38 -1.78
N TRP A 127 5.16 -16.46 -1.14
CA TRP A 127 4.82 -15.03 -1.18
C TRP A 127 4.91 -14.45 -2.59
N TYR A 128 5.98 -14.76 -3.33
CA TYR A 128 6.14 -14.32 -4.72
C TYR A 128 5.02 -14.90 -5.62
N ALA A 129 4.73 -16.19 -5.49
CA ALA A 129 3.64 -16.82 -6.23
C ALA A 129 2.28 -16.16 -5.93
N LEU A 130 2.01 -15.83 -4.67
CA LEU A 130 0.79 -15.12 -4.27
C LEU A 130 0.71 -13.72 -4.89
N THR A 131 1.79 -12.95 -4.84
CA THR A 131 1.81 -11.59 -5.43
C THR A 131 1.71 -11.62 -6.95
N ASP A 132 2.37 -12.58 -7.61
CA ASP A 132 2.36 -12.75 -9.06
C ASP A 132 1.03 -13.33 -9.59
N SER A 133 0.26 -14.03 -8.75
CA SER A 133 -1.05 -14.61 -9.13
C SER A 133 -2.19 -13.59 -9.23
N ARG A 134 -2.02 -12.40 -8.68
CA ARG A 134 -3.05 -11.36 -8.75
C ARG A 134 -3.23 -10.90 -10.20
N PRO A 135 -4.47 -10.83 -10.72
CA PRO A 135 -4.72 -10.37 -12.09
C PRO A 135 -4.31 -8.89 -12.27
N ASP A 136 -4.03 -8.49 -13.52
CA ASP A 136 -3.59 -7.12 -13.84
C ASP A 136 -4.65 -6.07 -13.48
N ASP A 137 -5.92 -6.44 -13.58
CA ASP A 137 -7.07 -5.59 -13.27
C ASP A 137 -7.53 -5.69 -11.79
N TYR A 138 -6.76 -6.36 -10.93
CA TYR A 138 -7.13 -6.58 -9.51
C TYR A 138 -7.47 -5.30 -8.75
N VAL A 139 -6.73 -4.22 -9.02
CA VAL A 139 -6.98 -2.92 -8.39
C VAL A 139 -8.08 -2.16 -9.13
N THR A 140 -8.06 -2.17 -10.47
CA THR A 140 -9.01 -1.40 -11.29
C THR A 140 -10.42 -1.95 -11.20
N GLN A 141 -10.63 -3.27 -11.06
CA GLN A 141 -11.93 -3.85 -10.76
C GLN A 141 -12.56 -3.25 -9.49
N TRP A 142 -11.77 -3.03 -8.46
CA TRP A 142 -12.27 -2.36 -7.25
C TRP A 142 -12.53 -0.88 -7.51
N LEU A 143 -11.69 -0.17 -8.27
CA LEU A 143 -11.89 1.25 -8.61
C LEU A 143 -13.21 1.49 -9.33
N ASP A 144 -13.67 0.56 -10.13
CA ASP A 144 -14.96 0.63 -10.85
C ASP A 144 -16.18 0.58 -9.89
N THR A 145 -15.98 0.16 -8.64
CA THR A 145 -17.05 0.08 -7.62
C THR A 145 -17.19 1.36 -6.79
N VAL A 146 -16.24 2.29 -6.87
CA VAL A 146 -16.21 3.48 -6.02
C VAL A 146 -16.43 4.76 -6.83
N ARG A 147 -17.08 5.75 -6.20
CA ARG A 147 -17.32 7.07 -6.80
C ARG A 147 -16.38 8.09 -6.13
N CYS A 148 -15.13 8.08 -6.52
CA CYS A 148 -14.12 9.00 -6.01
C CYS A 148 -13.21 9.42 -7.18
N PRO A 149 -12.77 10.69 -7.27
CA PRO A 149 -11.80 11.11 -8.27
C PRO A 149 -10.52 10.26 -8.22
N VAL A 150 -10.05 9.81 -9.39
CA VAL A 150 -8.86 8.97 -9.52
C VAL A 150 -7.81 9.69 -10.36
N THR A 151 -6.61 9.87 -9.82
CA THR A 151 -5.43 10.28 -10.59
C THR A 151 -4.54 9.07 -10.84
N ARG A 152 -4.19 8.84 -12.11
CA ARG A 152 -3.24 7.81 -12.53
C ARG A 152 -1.85 8.42 -12.67
N ILE A 153 -0.84 7.76 -12.12
CA ILE A 153 0.55 8.18 -12.19
C ILE A 153 1.45 7.01 -12.62
N ASP A 154 2.53 7.33 -13.29
CA ASP A 154 3.55 6.35 -13.71
C ASP A 154 4.53 6.08 -12.55
N GLY A 155 4.45 4.89 -11.96
CA GLY A 155 5.33 4.46 -10.85
C GLY A 155 6.74 4.06 -11.30
N THR A 156 7.09 4.21 -12.57
CA THR A 156 8.46 4.07 -13.07
C THR A 156 9.24 5.39 -13.04
N LEU A 157 8.53 6.52 -12.94
CA LEU A 157 9.13 7.86 -12.83
C LEU A 157 9.68 8.10 -11.42
N PRO A 158 10.61 9.07 -11.27
CA PRO A 158 11.10 9.50 -9.96
C PRO A 158 9.96 9.91 -9.03
N VAL A 159 10.06 9.55 -7.75
CA VAL A 159 9.04 9.86 -6.74
C VAL A 159 8.74 11.34 -6.66
N GLU A 160 9.76 12.20 -6.77
CA GLU A 160 9.62 13.65 -6.67
C GLU A 160 8.82 14.26 -7.83
N GLU A 161 8.92 13.69 -9.02
CA GLU A 161 8.11 14.09 -10.17
C GLU A 161 6.63 13.77 -9.95
N ASN A 162 6.33 12.56 -9.50
CA ASN A 162 4.96 12.17 -9.13
C ASN A 162 4.41 13.00 -7.97
N LEU A 163 5.22 13.30 -6.96
CA LEU A 163 4.82 14.18 -5.86
C LEU A 163 4.46 15.59 -6.33
N SER A 164 5.30 16.20 -7.16
CA SER A 164 5.06 17.54 -7.69
C SER A 164 3.75 17.60 -8.47
N ARG A 165 3.48 16.58 -9.30
CA ARG A 165 2.23 16.45 -10.03
C ARG A 165 1.02 16.29 -9.10
N LEU A 166 1.12 15.40 -8.10
CA LEU A 166 0.03 15.17 -7.15
C LEU A 166 -0.28 16.42 -6.31
N LEU A 167 0.74 17.13 -5.84
CA LEU A 167 0.55 18.37 -5.08
C LEU A 167 -0.19 19.42 -5.91
N SER A 168 0.11 19.56 -7.20
CA SER A 168 -0.60 20.50 -8.08
C SER A 168 -2.08 20.17 -8.32
N ILE A 169 -2.49 18.91 -8.07
CA ILE A 169 -3.89 18.45 -8.23
C ILE A 169 -4.64 18.52 -6.90
N LEU A 170 -3.96 18.26 -5.80
CA LEU A 170 -4.57 18.05 -4.47
C LEU A 170 -4.58 19.31 -3.60
N THR A 171 -3.85 20.35 -3.97
CA THR A 171 -3.79 21.66 -3.29
C THR A 171 -4.35 22.77 -4.17
#